data_017560e2313efe74e7ec0f9cb17a3486
#
_entry.id   017560e2313efe74e7ec0f9cb17a3486
#
_cell.length_a   1.000
_cell.length_b   1.000
_cell.length_c   1.000
_cell.angle_alpha   90.00
_cell.angle_beta   90.00
_cell.angle_gamma   90.00
#
_symmetry.space_group_name_H-M   'P 1'
#
loop_
_entity.id
_entity.type
_entity.pdbx_description
1 polymer ?
#
loop_
_entity_poly.entity_id
_entity_poly.type
_entity_poly.pdbx_seq_one_letter_code
_entity_poly.pdbx_strand_id
1 'polypeptide(L)'
;MSPVLVAASAYGASRVRQLGQSHFIDVVADAGGAGIEIRRELFTSDLPDLERMGAAVAARGLYSVYSTPIELWDADSLLQHALLQQMLDEAARLGARYLKVSLGHYPAAPDLPALKARLAAAPVALLVENDQTAHGGALAAMARFLAAACDIGLPVGLTFDIGNWRWVGEDAQQAARLLAPYVRYVHCKAVLEDAGRLSACAVSDADPAWRAVFAHFAPGVQRAIEFPLEGADLVAETGRYIRMLEAA
;
A
#
# COMPACT_ATOMS: atom_id res chain seq x y z
N MET A 1 -6.57 14.21 -13.08
CA MET A 1 -5.65 13.06 -13.17
C MET A 1 -5.54 12.45 -11.79
N SER A 2 -5.44 11.13 -11.70
CA SER A 2 -5.28 10.43 -10.41
C SER A 2 -3.83 10.54 -9.94
N PRO A 3 -3.57 10.87 -8.66
CA PRO A 3 -2.20 10.92 -8.15
C PRO A 3 -1.54 9.54 -8.19
N VAL A 4 -0.31 9.47 -8.71
CA VAL A 4 0.47 8.24 -8.78
C VAL A 4 1.68 8.34 -7.86
N LEU A 5 1.81 7.37 -6.97
CA LEU A 5 2.95 7.17 -6.08
C LEU A 5 3.86 6.06 -6.61
N VAL A 6 5.02 5.93 -6.00
CA VAL A 6 5.92 4.79 -6.26
C VAL A 6 6.26 4.14 -4.92
N ALA A 7 6.01 2.85 -4.79
CA ALA A 7 6.52 2.08 -3.66
C ALA A 7 8.05 1.94 -3.79
N ALA A 8 8.79 2.23 -2.72
CA ALA A 8 10.25 2.16 -2.76
C ALA A 8 10.76 0.77 -3.17
N SER A 9 9.99 -0.29 -2.84
CA SER A 9 10.28 -1.67 -3.27
C SER A 9 10.33 -1.87 -4.78
N ALA A 10 9.66 -1.01 -5.56
CA ALA A 10 9.68 -1.07 -7.03
C ALA A 10 11.09 -0.90 -7.63
N TYR A 11 11.97 -0.20 -6.92
CA TYR A 11 13.38 -0.03 -7.34
C TYR A 11 14.29 -1.22 -7.00
N GLY A 12 13.72 -2.30 -6.46
CA GLY A 12 14.43 -3.53 -6.09
C GLY A 12 15.00 -3.48 -4.67
N ALA A 13 14.60 -4.44 -3.82
CA ALA A 13 14.91 -4.45 -2.39
C ALA A 13 16.42 -4.34 -2.08
N SER A 14 17.27 -5.03 -2.83
CA SER A 14 18.73 -4.97 -2.63
C SER A 14 19.29 -3.57 -2.90
N ARG A 15 18.88 -2.95 -4.02
CA ARG A 15 19.30 -1.59 -4.37
C ARG A 15 18.82 -0.56 -3.36
N VAL A 16 17.57 -0.70 -2.91
CA VAL A 16 16.98 0.20 -1.92
C VAL A 16 17.67 0.09 -0.57
N ARG A 17 18.03 -1.12 -0.12
CA ARG A 17 18.81 -1.29 1.12
C ARG A 17 20.22 -0.71 1.00
N GLN A 18 20.83 -0.82 -0.17
CA GLN A 18 22.18 -0.30 -0.42
C GLN A 18 22.24 1.23 -0.46
N LEU A 19 21.29 1.88 -1.16
CA LEU A 19 21.30 3.33 -1.39
C LEU A 19 20.49 4.11 -0.36
N GLY A 20 19.60 3.43 0.39
CA GLY A 20 18.60 4.05 1.25
C GLY A 20 17.39 4.57 0.48
N GLN A 21 16.21 4.54 1.12
CA GLN A 21 14.96 4.96 0.48
C GLN A 21 14.94 6.45 0.14
N SER A 22 15.64 7.28 0.90
CA SER A 22 15.76 8.72 0.63
C SER A 22 16.38 9.04 -0.75
N HIS A 23 17.23 8.15 -1.27
CA HIS A 23 17.82 8.30 -2.60
C HIS A 23 16.75 8.35 -3.72
N PHE A 24 15.64 7.65 -3.55
CA PHE A 24 14.59 7.54 -4.55
C PHE A 24 13.56 8.67 -4.49
N ILE A 25 13.62 9.55 -3.49
CA ILE A 25 12.72 10.72 -3.40
C ILE A 25 12.91 11.62 -4.63
N ASP A 26 14.16 11.90 -5.00
CA ASP A 26 14.47 12.71 -6.18
C ASP A 26 14.05 12.01 -7.47
N VAL A 27 14.27 10.70 -7.60
CA VAL A 27 13.84 9.93 -8.77
C VAL A 27 12.33 10.03 -8.98
N VAL A 28 11.55 9.86 -7.90
CA VAL A 28 10.08 9.95 -7.97
C VAL A 28 9.63 11.36 -8.33
N ALA A 29 10.23 12.39 -7.74
CA ALA A 29 9.88 13.78 -8.02
C ALA A 29 10.20 14.18 -9.46
N ASP A 30 11.40 13.84 -9.94
CA ASP A 30 11.86 14.16 -11.30
C ASP A 30 11.06 13.38 -12.36
N ALA A 31 10.53 12.21 -12.01
CA ALA A 31 9.61 11.42 -12.85
C ALA A 31 8.17 11.96 -12.89
N GLY A 32 7.84 12.97 -12.08
CA GLY A 32 6.50 13.55 -11.98
C GLY A 32 5.54 12.80 -11.05
N GLY A 33 6.05 12.00 -10.12
CA GLY A 33 5.24 11.30 -9.12
C GLY A 33 4.59 12.26 -8.12
N ALA A 34 3.45 11.85 -7.56
CA ALA A 34 2.75 12.58 -6.51
C ALA A 34 3.28 12.27 -5.10
N GLY A 35 3.96 11.13 -4.92
CA GLY A 35 4.47 10.71 -3.62
C GLY A 35 5.26 9.41 -3.68
N ILE A 36 5.80 9.05 -2.52
CA ILE A 36 6.58 7.82 -2.34
C ILE A 36 6.01 6.99 -1.19
N GLU A 37 5.91 5.67 -1.38
CA GLU A 37 5.61 4.75 -0.29
C GLU A 37 6.90 4.25 0.32
N ILE A 38 7.14 4.65 1.57
CA ILE A 38 8.29 4.22 2.37
C ILE A 38 7.98 2.88 3.01
N ARG A 39 8.87 1.90 2.83
CA ARG A 39 8.70 0.50 3.26
C ARG A 39 9.58 0.23 4.47
N ARG A 40 8.93 -0.02 5.63
CA ARG A 40 9.65 -0.24 6.90
C ARG A 40 10.61 -1.42 6.84
N GLU A 41 10.23 -2.49 6.18
CA GLU A 41 11.04 -3.71 6.02
C GLU A 41 12.27 -3.54 5.12
N LEU A 42 12.38 -2.42 4.44
CA LEU A 42 13.55 -2.08 3.63
C LEU A 42 14.58 -1.22 4.38
N PHE A 43 14.28 -0.78 5.59
CA PHE A 43 15.32 -0.24 6.47
C PHE A 43 16.26 -1.37 6.90
N THR A 44 17.54 -1.04 7.05
CA THR A 44 18.58 -2.01 7.43
C THR A 44 18.60 -2.24 8.95
N SER A 45 19.68 -1.95 9.66
CA SER A 45 19.80 -2.24 11.10
C SER A 45 19.05 -1.24 11.98
N ASP A 46 19.11 0.03 11.64
CA ASP A 46 18.56 1.11 12.46
C ASP A 46 17.46 1.87 11.72
N LEU A 47 16.46 2.31 12.48
CA LEU A 47 15.43 3.19 11.96
C LEU A 47 16.09 4.55 11.62
N PRO A 48 15.96 5.04 10.38
CA PRO A 48 16.54 6.33 10.01
C PRO A 48 15.83 7.49 10.73
N ASP A 49 16.40 8.69 10.60
CA ASP A 49 15.72 9.91 11.01
C ASP A 49 14.50 10.14 10.10
N LEU A 50 13.31 9.72 10.60
CA LEU A 50 12.05 9.79 9.86
C LEU A 50 11.60 11.24 9.65
N GLU A 51 11.83 12.13 10.59
CA GLU A 51 11.50 13.55 10.46
C GLU A 51 12.30 14.20 9.32
N ARG A 52 13.59 13.91 9.25
CA ARG A 52 14.45 14.37 8.17
C ARG A 52 14.03 13.80 6.81
N MET A 53 13.66 12.51 6.78
CA MET A 53 13.15 11.87 5.57
C MET A 53 11.83 12.49 5.11
N GLY A 54 10.90 12.75 6.02
CA GLY A 54 9.64 13.42 5.74
C GLY A 54 9.83 14.84 5.23
N ALA A 55 10.76 15.59 5.82
CA ALA A 55 11.14 16.92 5.35
C ALA A 55 11.70 16.88 3.91
N ALA A 56 12.51 15.87 3.57
CA ALA A 56 13.03 15.71 2.22
C ALA A 56 11.90 15.39 1.21
N VAL A 57 10.94 14.54 1.57
CA VAL A 57 9.75 14.26 0.75
C VAL A 57 8.96 15.56 0.50
N ALA A 58 8.65 16.29 1.56
CA ALA A 58 7.88 17.55 1.47
C ALA A 58 8.61 18.63 0.64
N ALA A 59 9.94 18.74 0.77
CA ALA A 59 10.75 19.70 0.02
C ALA A 59 10.69 19.46 -1.50
N ARG A 60 10.38 18.23 -1.94
CA ARG A 60 10.18 17.91 -3.36
C ARG A 60 8.70 18.01 -3.79
N GLY A 61 7.82 18.55 -2.93
CA GLY A 61 6.38 18.65 -3.22
C GLY A 61 5.65 17.29 -3.22
N LEU A 62 6.28 16.25 -2.68
CA LEU A 62 5.70 14.91 -2.58
C LEU A 62 5.00 14.72 -1.22
N TYR A 63 4.18 13.67 -1.12
CA TYR A 63 3.73 13.14 0.15
C TYR A 63 4.15 11.66 0.31
N SER A 64 4.12 11.16 1.53
CA SER A 64 4.49 9.78 1.81
C SER A 64 3.32 8.93 2.30
N VAL A 65 3.39 7.64 2.01
CA VAL A 65 2.68 6.55 2.66
C VAL A 65 3.73 5.75 3.43
N TYR A 66 3.44 5.37 4.68
CA TYR A 66 4.31 4.50 5.47
C TYR A 66 3.76 3.10 5.48
N SER A 67 4.42 2.19 4.80
CA SER A 67 4.02 0.80 4.69
C SER A 67 4.83 -0.07 5.64
N THR A 68 4.14 -0.91 6.37
CA THR A 68 4.75 -1.82 7.35
C THR A 68 4.25 -3.25 7.16
N PRO A 69 5.08 -4.27 7.42
CA PRO A 69 4.68 -5.67 7.26
C PRO A 69 3.89 -6.21 8.47
N ILE A 70 3.45 -5.35 9.39
CA ILE A 70 2.70 -5.82 10.55
C ILE A 70 1.28 -6.23 10.15
N GLU A 71 0.76 -7.19 10.88
CA GLU A 71 -0.64 -7.58 10.85
C GLU A 71 -1.39 -6.91 12.01
N LEU A 72 -2.62 -6.43 11.78
CA LEU A 72 -3.45 -5.86 12.85
C LEU A 72 -3.79 -6.92 13.89
N TRP A 73 -4.17 -8.12 13.46
CA TRP A 73 -4.43 -9.28 14.31
C TRP A 73 -3.37 -10.33 14.05
N ASP A 74 -2.68 -10.74 15.12
CA ASP A 74 -1.63 -11.77 15.07
C ASP A 74 -2.20 -13.20 14.88
N ALA A 75 -1.32 -14.20 14.91
CA ALA A 75 -1.69 -15.61 14.70
C ALA A 75 -2.67 -16.14 15.77
N ASP A 76 -2.71 -15.53 16.94
CA ASP A 76 -3.66 -15.86 18.03
C ASP A 76 -4.95 -15.01 17.91
N SER A 77 -5.13 -14.27 16.82
CA SER A 77 -6.24 -13.38 16.56
C SER A 77 -6.37 -12.23 17.61
N LEU A 78 -5.24 -11.82 18.18
CA LEU A 78 -5.19 -10.71 19.12
C LEU A 78 -4.77 -9.42 18.41
N LEU A 79 -5.48 -8.32 18.72
CA LEU A 79 -5.14 -7.00 18.19
C LEU A 79 -3.78 -6.53 18.73
N GLN A 80 -2.84 -6.24 17.85
CA GLN A 80 -1.47 -5.88 18.19
C GLN A 80 -1.34 -4.41 18.63
N HIS A 81 -1.94 -4.06 19.77
CA HIS A 81 -2.04 -2.68 20.26
C HIS A 81 -0.72 -1.92 20.34
N ALA A 82 0.32 -2.54 20.93
CA ALA A 82 1.60 -1.87 21.14
C ALA A 82 2.35 -1.64 19.82
N LEU A 83 2.33 -2.65 18.95
CA LEU A 83 3.00 -2.58 17.66
C LEU A 83 2.30 -1.58 16.72
N LEU A 84 0.96 -1.58 16.71
CA LEU A 84 0.20 -0.59 15.95
C LEU A 84 0.51 0.84 16.41
N GLN A 85 0.59 1.08 17.75
CA GLN A 85 0.95 2.40 18.27
C GLN A 85 2.34 2.82 17.81
N GLN A 86 3.32 1.93 17.91
CA GLN A 86 4.66 2.21 17.43
C GLN A 86 4.67 2.60 15.95
N MET A 87 3.92 1.88 15.10
CA MET A 87 3.86 2.18 13.66
C MET A 87 3.15 3.51 13.38
N LEU A 88 2.12 3.85 14.16
CA LEU A 88 1.45 5.16 14.07
C LEU A 88 2.41 6.30 14.45
N ASP A 89 3.22 6.11 15.49
CA ASP A 89 4.21 7.11 15.93
C ASP A 89 5.33 7.27 14.88
N GLU A 90 5.83 6.18 14.30
CA GLU A 90 6.80 6.21 13.20
C GLU A 90 6.22 6.92 11.97
N ALA A 91 4.98 6.60 11.58
CA ALA A 91 4.29 7.24 10.44
C ALA A 91 4.06 8.75 10.68
N ALA A 92 3.72 9.14 11.92
CA ALA A 92 3.57 10.54 12.31
C ALA A 92 4.90 11.31 12.21
N ARG A 93 6.00 10.73 12.68
CA ARG A 93 7.35 11.31 12.59
C ARG A 93 7.78 11.48 11.12
N LEU A 94 7.42 10.55 10.24
CA LEU A 94 7.64 10.69 8.80
C LEU A 94 6.76 11.78 8.17
N GLY A 95 5.70 12.21 8.84
CA GLY A 95 4.67 13.07 8.26
C GLY A 95 3.87 12.35 7.16
N ALA A 96 3.71 11.03 7.29
CA ALA A 96 3.01 10.24 6.30
C ALA A 96 1.51 10.55 6.29
N ARG A 97 0.91 10.55 5.10
CA ARG A 97 -0.55 10.69 4.94
C ARG A 97 -1.29 9.46 5.44
N TYR A 98 -0.73 8.28 5.22
CA TYR A 98 -1.29 7.00 5.59
C TYR A 98 -0.25 6.10 6.24
N LEU A 99 -0.68 5.35 7.24
CA LEU A 99 -0.03 4.11 7.67
C LEU A 99 -0.71 2.94 6.97
N LYS A 100 0.04 2.08 6.29
CA LYS A 100 -0.45 0.87 5.64
C LYS A 100 0.04 -0.37 6.36
N VAL A 101 -0.89 -1.29 6.67
CA VAL A 101 -0.67 -2.55 7.40
C VAL A 101 -1.45 -3.69 6.74
N SER A 102 -1.14 -4.93 7.09
CA SER A 102 -1.97 -6.10 6.73
C SER A 102 -3.11 -6.31 7.72
N LEU A 103 -4.19 -6.99 7.26
CA LEU A 103 -5.31 -7.35 8.14
C LEU A 103 -4.89 -8.39 9.18
N GLY A 104 -4.16 -9.41 8.74
CA GLY A 104 -3.79 -10.55 9.57
C GLY A 104 -4.97 -11.48 9.86
N HIS A 105 -4.93 -12.14 11.01
CA HIS A 105 -5.88 -13.16 11.43
C HIS A 105 -7.16 -12.56 12.05
N TYR A 106 -7.96 -11.87 11.24
CA TYR A 106 -9.17 -11.17 11.68
C TYR A 106 -10.18 -12.11 12.37
N PRO A 107 -10.49 -11.91 13.68
CA PRO A 107 -11.31 -12.83 14.46
C PRO A 107 -12.80 -12.74 14.11
N ALA A 108 -13.57 -13.70 14.65
CA ALA A 108 -15.04 -13.68 14.56
C ALA A 108 -15.65 -12.60 15.48
N ALA A 109 -14.99 -12.29 16.61
CA ALA A 109 -15.45 -11.28 17.59
C ALA A 109 -14.30 -10.27 17.87
N PRO A 110 -14.07 -9.31 16.95
CA PRO A 110 -12.97 -8.35 17.07
C PRO A 110 -13.29 -7.24 18.08
N ASP A 111 -12.29 -6.74 18.80
CA ASP A 111 -12.40 -5.53 19.61
C ASP A 111 -12.20 -4.27 18.74
N LEU A 112 -13.19 -3.98 17.90
CA LEU A 112 -13.18 -2.77 17.05
C LEU A 112 -13.32 -1.47 17.85
N PRO A 113 -14.05 -1.39 18.99
CA PRO A 113 -14.06 -0.20 19.84
C PRO A 113 -12.67 0.20 20.34
N ALA A 114 -11.84 -0.76 20.77
CA ALA A 114 -10.46 -0.47 21.17
C ALA A 114 -9.60 0.04 20.01
N LEU A 115 -9.75 -0.54 18.83
CA LEU A 115 -9.07 -0.05 17.61
C LEU A 115 -9.55 1.38 17.28
N LYS A 116 -10.85 1.65 17.33
CA LYS A 116 -11.41 2.98 17.08
C LYS A 116 -10.87 4.03 18.04
N ALA A 117 -10.83 3.73 19.33
CA ALA A 117 -10.30 4.65 20.35
C ALA A 117 -8.82 5.00 20.06
N ARG A 118 -8.04 4.04 19.62
CA ARG A 118 -6.63 4.25 19.24
C ARG A 118 -6.48 5.14 18.01
N LEU A 119 -7.24 4.86 16.96
CA LEU A 119 -7.14 5.62 15.71
C LEU A 119 -7.72 7.04 15.84
N ALA A 120 -8.66 7.28 16.76
CA ALA A 120 -9.22 8.61 16.98
C ALA A 120 -8.18 9.64 17.47
N ALA A 121 -7.11 9.19 18.12
CA ALA A 121 -5.99 10.04 18.56
C ALA A 121 -4.83 10.09 17.58
N ALA A 122 -4.86 9.27 16.52
CA ALA A 122 -3.75 9.17 15.57
C ALA A 122 -3.77 10.34 14.57
N PRO A 123 -2.63 10.99 14.30
CA PRO A 123 -2.53 12.05 13.31
C PRO A 123 -2.49 11.51 11.87
N VAL A 124 -2.37 10.19 11.70
CA VAL A 124 -2.19 9.49 10.42
C VAL A 124 -3.37 8.54 10.21
N ALA A 125 -3.95 8.55 9.02
CA ALA A 125 -5.04 7.63 8.67
C ALA A 125 -4.52 6.21 8.41
N LEU A 126 -5.29 5.20 8.84
CA LEU A 126 -4.94 3.79 8.66
C LEU A 126 -5.50 3.24 7.36
N LEU A 127 -4.68 2.54 6.60
CA LEU A 127 -5.08 1.69 5.49
C LEU A 127 -4.74 0.23 5.78
N VAL A 128 -5.65 -0.67 5.45
CA VAL A 128 -5.42 -2.11 5.51
C VAL A 128 -5.30 -2.64 4.09
N GLU A 129 -4.32 -3.48 3.82
CA GLU A 129 -4.06 -4.05 2.51
C GLU A 129 -4.47 -5.52 2.45
N ASN A 130 -5.02 -5.96 1.31
CA ASN A 130 -5.13 -7.37 0.98
C ASN A 130 -3.74 -7.89 0.60
N ASP A 131 -3.17 -8.73 1.45
CA ASP A 131 -1.85 -9.31 1.24
C ASP A 131 -1.88 -10.67 0.51
N GLN A 132 -0.73 -11.33 0.41
CA GLN A 132 -0.57 -12.63 -0.29
C GLN A 132 -0.83 -13.83 0.60
N THR A 133 -1.21 -13.63 1.87
CA THR A 133 -1.49 -14.71 2.81
C THR A 133 -2.94 -15.16 2.74
N ALA A 134 -3.18 -16.44 3.00
CA ALA A 134 -4.54 -17.00 2.96
C ALA A 134 -5.48 -16.34 4.01
N HIS A 135 -4.94 -15.79 5.08
CA HIS A 135 -5.72 -15.14 6.15
C HIS A 135 -5.88 -13.63 5.93
N GLY A 136 -4.82 -12.91 5.55
CA GLY A 136 -4.85 -11.45 5.34
C GLY A 136 -5.37 -11.03 3.96
N GLY A 137 -5.24 -11.91 2.95
CA GLY A 137 -5.73 -11.69 1.58
C GLY A 137 -7.14 -12.21 1.30
N ALA A 138 -7.79 -12.94 2.23
CA ALA A 138 -9.11 -13.52 2.01
C ALA A 138 -10.19 -12.44 1.82
N LEU A 139 -10.88 -12.44 0.68
CA LEU A 139 -11.93 -11.47 0.36
C LEU A 139 -13.03 -11.42 1.42
N ALA A 140 -13.47 -12.58 1.92
CA ALA A 140 -14.52 -12.66 2.92
C ALA A 140 -14.12 -12.03 4.28
N ALA A 141 -12.86 -12.19 4.71
CA ALA A 141 -12.36 -11.59 5.95
C ALA A 141 -12.24 -10.07 5.81
N MET A 142 -11.68 -9.60 4.68
CA MET A 142 -11.54 -8.19 4.37
C MET A 142 -12.91 -7.49 4.28
N ALA A 143 -13.88 -8.09 3.61
CA ALA A 143 -15.23 -7.54 3.49
C ALA A 143 -15.93 -7.44 4.85
N ARG A 144 -15.84 -8.48 5.70
CA ARG A 144 -16.40 -8.44 7.06
C ARG A 144 -15.77 -7.34 7.91
N PHE A 145 -14.44 -7.20 7.86
CA PHE A 145 -13.73 -6.16 8.60
C PHE A 145 -14.17 -4.77 8.17
N LEU A 146 -14.13 -4.48 6.88
CA LEU A 146 -14.43 -3.15 6.36
C LEU A 146 -15.90 -2.76 6.57
N ALA A 147 -16.84 -3.71 6.44
CA ALA A 147 -18.24 -3.47 6.76
C ALA A 147 -18.43 -3.14 8.24
N ALA A 148 -17.89 -3.98 9.13
CA ALA A 148 -17.98 -3.75 10.58
C ALA A 148 -17.28 -2.45 11.02
N ALA A 149 -16.16 -2.10 10.39
CA ALA A 149 -15.47 -0.83 10.59
C ALA A 149 -16.33 0.36 10.18
N CYS A 150 -16.99 0.26 9.02
CA CYS A 150 -17.92 1.30 8.52
C CYS A 150 -19.10 1.50 9.47
N ASP A 151 -19.72 0.42 9.95
CA ASP A 151 -20.89 0.45 10.84
C ASP A 151 -20.64 1.23 12.12
N ILE A 152 -19.42 1.16 12.65
CA ILE A 152 -19.06 1.92 13.87
C ILE A 152 -18.34 3.25 13.57
N GLY A 153 -18.16 3.62 12.32
CA GLY A 153 -17.41 4.81 11.93
C GLY A 153 -15.94 4.76 12.33
N LEU A 154 -15.28 3.60 12.16
CA LEU A 154 -13.84 3.43 12.33
C LEU A 154 -13.12 4.12 11.17
N PRO A 155 -12.14 5.04 11.42
CA PRO A 155 -11.45 5.77 10.36
C PRO A 155 -10.37 4.92 9.68
N VAL A 156 -10.79 3.89 8.93
CA VAL A 156 -9.92 2.99 8.18
C VAL A 156 -10.32 2.95 6.71
N GLY A 157 -9.35 2.82 5.83
CA GLY A 157 -9.56 2.59 4.40
C GLY A 157 -8.88 1.33 3.92
N LEU A 158 -9.11 0.99 2.67
CA LEU A 158 -8.48 -0.14 1.98
C LEU A 158 -7.38 0.35 1.05
N THR A 159 -6.20 -0.27 1.15
CA THR A 159 -5.26 -0.37 0.05
C THR A 159 -5.64 -1.60 -0.77
N PHE A 160 -6.15 -1.36 -1.97
CA PHE A 160 -6.53 -2.44 -2.88
C PHE A 160 -5.32 -2.81 -3.75
N ASP A 161 -4.70 -3.94 -3.48
CA ASP A 161 -3.65 -4.48 -4.33
C ASP A 161 -4.26 -5.36 -5.42
N ILE A 162 -4.11 -4.95 -6.67
CA ILE A 162 -4.74 -5.64 -7.81
C ILE A 162 -4.18 -7.06 -7.96
N GLY A 163 -2.87 -7.22 -7.79
CA GLY A 163 -2.19 -8.49 -8.03
C GLY A 163 -2.37 -9.50 -6.90
N ASN A 164 -2.43 -9.05 -5.65
CA ASN A 164 -2.42 -9.94 -4.49
C ASN A 164 -3.59 -10.94 -4.45
N TRP A 165 -4.74 -10.58 -5.01
CA TRP A 165 -5.90 -11.48 -5.10
C TRP A 165 -5.56 -12.81 -5.78
N ARG A 166 -4.63 -12.79 -6.76
CA ARG A 166 -4.25 -14.02 -7.46
C ARG A 166 -3.49 -15.02 -6.58
N TRP A 167 -2.72 -14.54 -5.58
CA TRP A 167 -2.01 -15.43 -4.64
C TRP A 167 -2.94 -16.24 -3.77
N VAL A 168 -4.13 -15.71 -3.48
CA VAL A 168 -5.14 -16.36 -2.64
C VAL A 168 -6.29 -16.97 -3.45
N GLY A 169 -6.19 -16.95 -4.78
CA GLY A 169 -7.19 -17.56 -5.68
C GLY A 169 -8.49 -16.76 -5.79
N GLU A 170 -8.47 -15.47 -5.42
CA GLU A 170 -9.63 -14.58 -5.49
C GLU A 170 -9.65 -13.79 -6.81
N ASP A 171 -10.84 -13.39 -7.24
CA ASP A 171 -11.04 -12.58 -8.45
C ASP A 171 -10.97 -11.08 -8.11
N ALA A 172 -10.00 -10.37 -8.72
CA ALA A 172 -9.79 -8.94 -8.47
C ALA A 172 -11.00 -8.08 -8.89
N GLN A 173 -11.75 -8.46 -9.93
CA GLN A 173 -12.95 -7.74 -10.37
C GLN A 173 -14.11 -7.92 -9.38
N GLN A 174 -14.28 -9.14 -8.87
CA GLN A 174 -15.27 -9.40 -7.83
C GLN A 174 -14.92 -8.64 -6.55
N ALA A 175 -13.67 -8.67 -6.13
CA ALA A 175 -13.18 -7.93 -4.98
C ALA A 175 -13.37 -6.41 -5.16
N ALA A 176 -13.05 -5.87 -6.35
CA ALA A 176 -13.23 -4.45 -6.65
C ALA A 176 -14.70 -4.03 -6.53
N ARG A 177 -15.63 -4.80 -7.10
CA ARG A 177 -17.07 -4.50 -6.96
C ARG A 177 -17.54 -4.49 -5.52
N LEU A 178 -17.08 -5.44 -4.71
CA LEU A 178 -17.53 -5.57 -3.31
C LEU A 178 -16.90 -4.51 -2.40
N LEU A 179 -15.62 -4.20 -2.61
CA LEU A 179 -14.82 -3.38 -1.69
C LEU A 179 -14.68 -1.92 -2.14
N ALA A 180 -15.21 -1.55 -3.31
CA ALA A 180 -15.09 -0.21 -3.88
C ALA A 180 -15.33 0.95 -2.90
N PRO A 181 -16.35 0.93 -2.01
CA PRO A 181 -16.61 2.05 -1.10
C PRO A 181 -15.48 2.34 -0.12
N TYR A 182 -14.65 1.35 0.15
CA TYR A 182 -13.58 1.43 1.15
C TYR A 182 -12.22 1.77 0.56
N VAL A 183 -12.05 1.67 -0.77
CA VAL A 183 -10.77 1.88 -1.45
C VAL A 183 -10.34 3.34 -1.36
N ARG A 184 -9.11 3.56 -0.89
CA ARG A 184 -8.48 4.89 -0.80
C ARG A 184 -7.17 4.95 -1.56
N TYR A 185 -6.55 3.79 -1.78
CA TYR A 185 -5.25 3.63 -2.40
C TYR A 185 -5.21 2.33 -3.17
N VAL A 186 -4.57 2.30 -4.34
CA VAL A 186 -4.51 1.13 -5.20
C VAL A 186 -3.06 0.80 -5.53
N HIS A 187 -2.62 -0.39 -5.16
CA HIS A 187 -1.36 -0.94 -5.63
C HIS A 187 -1.54 -1.57 -7.00
N CYS A 188 -0.82 -1.03 -7.97
CA CYS A 188 -0.86 -1.48 -9.35
C CYS A 188 0.32 -2.43 -9.58
N LYS A 189 0.01 -3.70 -9.79
CA LYS A 189 0.93 -4.71 -10.31
C LYS A 189 0.17 -5.79 -11.06
N ALA A 190 0.80 -6.34 -12.07
CA ALA A 190 0.34 -7.57 -12.71
C ALA A 190 1.05 -8.78 -12.07
N VAL A 191 0.56 -9.96 -12.39
CA VAL A 191 1.11 -11.21 -11.88
C VAL A 191 1.41 -12.15 -13.01
N LEU A 192 2.67 -12.57 -13.09
CA LEU A 192 3.13 -13.61 -14.00
C LEU A 192 3.17 -14.93 -13.25
N GLU A 193 2.69 -15.97 -13.90
CA GLU A 193 2.83 -17.35 -13.43
C GLU A 193 3.80 -18.10 -14.34
N ASP A 194 4.87 -18.61 -13.75
CA ASP A 194 5.87 -19.42 -14.44
C ASP A 194 6.13 -20.69 -13.62
N ALA A 195 5.96 -21.84 -14.24
CA ALA A 195 6.12 -23.17 -13.62
C ALA A 195 5.42 -23.31 -12.24
N GLY A 196 4.22 -22.74 -12.09
CA GLY A 196 3.43 -22.78 -10.85
C GLY A 196 3.90 -21.76 -9.78
N ARG A 197 4.85 -20.90 -10.10
CA ARG A 197 5.31 -19.82 -9.23
C ARG A 197 4.76 -18.47 -9.69
N LEU A 198 4.12 -17.76 -8.76
CA LEU A 198 3.63 -16.40 -9.01
C LEU A 198 4.72 -15.38 -8.70
N SER A 199 4.81 -14.36 -9.56
CA SER A 199 5.70 -13.21 -9.37
C SER A 199 5.03 -11.92 -9.81
N ALA A 200 5.33 -10.82 -9.12
CA ALA A 200 4.86 -9.51 -9.52
C ALA A 200 5.60 -9.05 -10.79
N CYS A 201 4.87 -8.47 -11.73
CA CYS A 201 5.41 -7.86 -12.93
C CYS A 201 4.70 -6.55 -13.27
N ALA A 202 5.29 -5.81 -14.20
CA ALA A 202 4.73 -4.55 -14.64
C ALA A 202 3.36 -4.74 -15.29
N VAL A 203 2.44 -3.81 -15.02
CA VAL A 203 1.19 -3.70 -15.79
C VAL A 203 1.49 -3.32 -17.25
N SER A 204 0.65 -3.79 -18.17
CA SER A 204 0.85 -3.59 -19.60
C SER A 204 -0.42 -3.07 -20.27
N ASP A 205 -0.26 -2.25 -21.29
CA ASP A 205 -1.37 -1.83 -22.15
C ASP A 205 -1.96 -3.00 -22.96
N ALA A 206 -1.17 -4.05 -23.17
CA ALA A 206 -1.62 -5.26 -23.87
C ALA A 206 -2.59 -6.12 -23.02
N ASP A 207 -2.59 -5.96 -21.71
CA ASP A 207 -3.55 -6.60 -20.80
C ASP A 207 -4.42 -5.52 -20.13
N PRO A 208 -5.65 -5.31 -20.59
CA PRO A 208 -6.53 -4.30 -20.02
C PRO A 208 -7.19 -4.73 -18.70
N ALA A 209 -7.01 -5.95 -18.24
CA ALA A 209 -7.71 -6.49 -17.07
C ALA A 209 -7.43 -5.67 -15.79
N TRP A 210 -6.19 -5.19 -15.59
CA TRP A 210 -5.85 -4.35 -14.46
C TRP A 210 -6.55 -2.97 -14.49
N ARG A 211 -6.86 -2.45 -15.68
CA ARG A 211 -7.60 -1.18 -15.81
C ARG A 211 -9.07 -1.32 -15.47
N ALA A 212 -9.66 -2.47 -15.74
CA ALA A 212 -11.09 -2.69 -15.54
C ALA A 212 -11.53 -2.54 -14.08
N VAL A 213 -10.62 -2.75 -13.10
CA VAL A 213 -10.94 -2.54 -11.68
C VAL A 213 -11.24 -1.08 -11.35
N PHE A 214 -10.62 -0.13 -12.06
CA PHE A 214 -10.81 1.31 -11.81
C PHE A 214 -12.21 1.81 -12.12
N ALA A 215 -12.97 1.10 -12.97
CA ALA A 215 -14.38 1.41 -13.22
C ALA A 215 -15.27 1.32 -11.97
N HIS A 216 -14.79 0.64 -10.92
CA HIS A 216 -15.51 0.49 -9.65
C HIS A 216 -15.11 1.52 -8.60
N PHE A 217 -13.97 2.18 -8.75
CA PHE A 217 -13.41 3.05 -7.72
C PHE A 217 -13.82 4.52 -7.92
N ALA A 218 -13.72 5.29 -6.84
CA ALA A 218 -13.98 6.73 -6.91
C ALA A 218 -13.03 7.41 -7.91
N PRO A 219 -13.52 8.38 -8.69
CA PRO A 219 -12.66 9.19 -9.56
C PRO A 219 -11.50 9.81 -8.76
N GLY A 220 -10.29 9.74 -9.31
CA GLY A 220 -9.11 10.31 -8.65
C GLY A 220 -8.54 9.47 -7.51
N VAL A 221 -8.96 8.21 -7.35
CA VAL A 221 -8.33 7.30 -6.38
C VAL A 221 -6.82 7.24 -6.59
N GLN A 222 -6.07 7.32 -5.48
CA GLN A 222 -4.61 7.29 -5.51
C GLN A 222 -4.10 5.93 -5.95
N ARG A 223 -3.03 5.92 -6.73
CA ARG A 223 -2.42 4.71 -7.30
C ARG A 223 -0.96 4.64 -6.93
N ALA A 224 -0.39 3.44 -6.87
CA ALA A 224 1.04 3.25 -6.71
C ALA A 224 1.59 2.21 -7.69
N ILE A 225 2.78 2.47 -8.17
CA ILE A 225 3.62 1.48 -8.83
C ILE A 225 4.18 0.56 -7.75
N GLU A 226 3.81 -0.74 -7.79
CA GLU A 226 4.36 -1.76 -6.89
C GLU A 226 4.82 -3.00 -7.68
N PHE A 227 5.49 -2.77 -8.79
CA PHE A 227 6.15 -3.80 -9.59
C PHE A 227 7.58 -3.38 -9.90
N PRO A 228 8.48 -4.30 -10.25
CA PRO A 228 9.87 -3.97 -10.55
C PRO A 228 10.01 -2.93 -11.65
N LEU A 229 10.75 -1.86 -11.34
CA LEU A 229 11.19 -0.84 -12.30
C LEU A 229 12.64 -1.13 -12.66
N GLU A 230 12.86 -1.44 -13.92
CA GLU A 230 14.16 -1.84 -14.46
C GLU A 230 14.62 -0.87 -15.54
N GLY A 231 15.92 -0.72 -15.70
CA GLY A 231 16.50 0.13 -16.74
C GLY A 231 17.67 0.97 -16.22
N ALA A 232 18.39 1.57 -17.16
CA ALA A 232 19.52 2.45 -16.86
C ALA A 232 19.06 3.85 -16.44
N ASP A 233 17.92 4.32 -16.96
CA ASP A 233 17.31 5.60 -16.62
C ASP A 233 16.01 5.37 -15.82
N LEU A 234 16.15 5.35 -14.50
CA LEU A 234 15.01 5.13 -13.60
C LEU A 234 14.01 6.28 -13.63
N VAL A 235 14.43 7.51 -13.89
CA VAL A 235 13.50 8.66 -13.98
C VAL A 235 12.61 8.51 -15.19
N ALA A 236 13.18 8.23 -16.36
CA ALA A 236 12.42 8.04 -17.59
C ALA A 236 11.45 6.85 -17.48
N GLU A 237 11.90 5.72 -16.93
CA GLU A 237 11.07 4.52 -16.77
C GLU A 237 9.94 4.73 -15.76
N THR A 238 10.23 5.32 -14.60
CA THR A 238 9.22 5.68 -13.60
C THR A 238 8.18 6.63 -14.21
N GLY A 239 8.62 7.68 -14.92
CA GLY A 239 7.74 8.65 -15.56
C GLY A 239 6.84 8.03 -16.65
N ARG A 240 7.34 7.04 -17.38
CA ARG A 240 6.55 6.28 -18.35
C ARG A 240 5.36 5.58 -17.67
N TYR A 241 5.59 4.89 -16.56
CA TYR A 241 4.54 4.19 -15.84
C TYR A 241 3.60 5.14 -15.06
N ILE A 242 4.12 6.25 -14.54
CA ILE A 242 3.26 7.29 -13.95
C ILE A 242 2.22 7.74 -14.96
N ARG A 243 2.63 8.15 -16.17
CA ARG A 243 1.69 8.58 -17.23
C ARG A 243 0.71 7.48 -17.64
N MET A 244 1.16 6.21 -17.70
CA MET A 244 0.29 5.07 -17.99
C MET A 244 -0.80 4.91 -16.92
N LEU A 245 -0.43 5.02 -15.65
CA LEU A 245 -1.38 4.88 -14.54
C LEU A 245 -2.28 6.10 -14.38
N GLU A 246 -1.84 7.31 -14.70
CA GLU A 246 -2.69 8.51 -14.69
C GLU A 246 -3.80 8.45 -15.72
N ALA A 247 -3.55 7.79 -16.85
CA ALA A 247 -4.48 7.68 -17.97
C ALA A 247 -5.50 6.52 -17.81
N ALA A 248 -5.35 5.66 -16.78
CA ALA A 248 -6.19 4.49 -16.59
C ALA A 248 -7.52 4.80 -15.89
#